data_e712dbd703f35f62c7846dbb1e0161fd
#
_entry.id   e712dbd703f35f62c7846dbb1e0161fd
#
_cell.length_a   1.000
_cell.length_b   1.000
_cell.length_c   1.000
_cell.angle_alpha   90.00
_cell.angle_beta   90.00
_cell.angle_gamma   90.00
#
_symmetry.space_group_name_H-M   'P 1'
#
loop_
_entity.id
_entity.type
_entity.pdbx_description
1 polymer ?
#
loop_
_entity_poly.entity_id
_entity_poly.type
_entity_poly.pdbx_seq_one_letter_code
_entity_poly.pdbx_strand_id
1 'polypeptide(L)'
;EEVSDNLSAIQGSFKKTLIQDVRDFQDDVRSFRQRYVQYGPGVPGINAKEAVVRLKRFKDEYEILDRKREVFGGGEDLFAIRRTDYSELVKTKKELGLLSMLYSLYSDVGEAMTTYKNYVWAQVTEQVEQMSETVAIFDTRCRKLPRSLRDWEAYSDLSQQISDFLEVLPLLQELSKDSIQNRHWSEVMAATGTTFHVDPNELKLKTLLDANMLTVKEEIEEICDSADKQMQISIKMVDVKGKWAIAAFE
;
A
#
# COMPACT_ATOMS: atom_id res chain seq x y z
N GLU A 1 -31.22 -27.48 54.64
CA GLU A 1 -31.54 -28.45 53.56
C GLU A 1 -32.28 -27.70 52.43
N GLU A 2 -33.42 -27.04 52.65
CA GLU A 2 -34.23 -26.37 51.63
C GLU A 2 -33.52 -25.25 50.84
N VAL A 3 -32.66 -24.47 51.53
CA VAL A 3 -31.85 -23.40 50.90
C VAL A 3 -30.75 -23.98 50.01
N SER A 4 -30.12 -25.10 50.39
CA SER A 4 -29.12 -25.80 49.61
C SER A 4 -29.70 -26.45 48.33
N ASP A 5 -30.87 -27.02 48.47
CA ASP A 5 -31.58 -27.65 47.35
C ASP A 5 -32.07 -26.61 46.32
N ASN A 6 -32.59 -25.45 46.79
CA ASN A 6 -32.94 -24.32 45.93
C ASN A 6 -31.73 -23.76 45.21
N LEU A 7 -30.57 -23.61 45.90
CA LEU A 7 -29.33 -23.12 45.30
C LEU A 7 -28.83 -24.09 44.19
N SER A 8 -28.87 -25.39 44.43
CA SER A 8 -28.49 -26.42 43.48
C SER A 8 -29.41 -26.44 42.25
N ALA A 9 -30.72 -26.23 42.46
CA ALA A 9 -31.68 -26.15 41.35
C ALA A 9 -31.44 -24.91 40.47
N ILE A 10 -31.16 -23.75 41.11
CA ILE A 10 -30.84 -22.51 40.40
C ILE A 10 -29.54 -22.67 39.62
N GLN A 11 -28.48 -23.20 40.22
CA GLN A 11 -27.20 -23.49 39.54
C GLN A 11 -27.39 -24.44 38.35
N GLY A 12 -28.21 -25.48 38.52
CA GLY A 12 -28.55 -26.42 37.44
C GLY A 12 -29.28 -25.75 36.27
N SER A 13 -30.17 -24.80 36.57
CA SER A 13 -30.86 -24.02 35.54
C SER A 13 -29.90 -23.11 34.76
N PHE A 14 -29.03 -22.33 35.46
CA PHE A 14 -28.05 -21.48 34.85
C PHE A 14 -27.08 -22.27 33.98
N LYS A 15 -26.62 -23.44 34.45
CA LYS A 15 -25.76 -24.33 33.68
C LYS A 15 -26.41 -24.79 32.38
N LYS A 16 -27.71 -25.14 32.39
CA LYS A 16 -28.46 -25.54 31.19
C LYS A 16 -28.58 -24.37 30.20
N THR A 17 -28.92 -23.18 30.70
CA THR A 17 -29.01 -21.98 29.87
C THR A 17 -27.66 -21.68 29.22
N LEU A 18 -26.55 -21.69 29.98
CA LEU A 18 -25.20 -21.46 29.46
C LEU A 18 -24.85 -22.48 28.35
N ILE A 19 -25.16 -23.77 28.53
CA ILE A 19 -24.89 -24.79 27.51
C ILE A 19 -25.68 -24.50 26.22
N GLN A 20 -26.91 -24.03 26.32
CA GLN A 20 -27.69 -23.64 25.14
C GLN A 20 -27.11 -22.40 24.46
N ASP A 21 -26.81 -21.35 25.24
CA ASP A 21 -26.22 -20.12 24.72
C ASP A 21 -24.86 -20.37 24.04
N VAL A 22 -24.04 -21.27 24.57
CA VAL A 22 -22.79 -21.69 23.94
C VAL A 22 -23.02 -22.38 22.59
N ARG A 23 -24.05 -23.21 22.49
CA ARG A 23 -24.41 -23.86 21.20
C ARG A 23 -24.88 -22.84 20.18
N ASP A 24 -25.74 -21.93 20.57
CA ASP A 24 -26.24 -20.86 19.71
C ASP A 24 -25.08 -19.97 19.26
N PHE A 25 -24.14 -19.69 20.16
CA PHE A 25 -22.92 -18.93 19.82
C PHE A 25 -21.98 -19.70 18.86
N GLN A 26 -21.89 -21.03 18.95
CA GLN A 26 -21.13 -21.80 17.96
C GLN A 26 -21.74 -21.65 16.55
N ASP A 27 -23.07 -21.59 16.46
CA ASP A 27 -23.74 -21.36 15.18
C ASP A 27 -23.55 -19.92 14.66
N ASP A 28 -23.54 -18.92 15.57
CA ASP A 28 -23.15 -17.55 15.23
C ASP A 28 -21.74 -17.47 14.64
N VAL A 29 -20.77 -18.15 15.27
CA VAL A 29 -19.36 -18.20 14.80
C VAL A 29 -19.25 -18.88 13.43
N ARG A 30 -19.97 -20.00 13.19
CA ARG A 30 -20.00 -20.65 11.87
C ARG A 30 -20.60 -19.74 10.81
N SER A 31 -21.72 -19.08 11.11
CA SER A 31 -22.37 -18.14 10.20
C SER A 31 -21.45 -16.94 9.88
N PHE A 32 -20.77 -16.41 10.88
CA PHE A 32 -19.78 -15.36 10.70
C PHE A 32 -18.65 -15.83 9.76
N ARG A 33 -18.10 -17.03 9.98
CA ARG A 33 -17.04 -17.59 9.12
C ARG A 33 -17.51 -17.78 7.68
N GLN A 34 -18.71 -18.26 7.46
CA GLN A 34 -19.28 -18.41 6.13
C GLN A 34 -19.40 -17.08 5.40
N ARG A 35 -19.93 -16.05 6.07
CA ARG A 35 -20.02 -14.68 5.53
C ARG A 35 -18.63 -14.08 5.26
N TYR A 36 -17.67 -14.33 6.15
CA TYR A 36 -16.30 -13.88 5.96
C TYR A 36 -15.65 -14.50 4.71
N VAL A 37 -15.83 -15.78 4.48
CA VAL A 37 -15.31 -16.47 3.29
C VAL A 37 -15.98 -15.95 2.01
N GLN A 38 -17.28 -15.69 2.06
CA GLN A 38 -18.06 -15.29 0.89
C GLN A 38 -17.95 -13.79 0.57
N TYR A 39 -17.89 -12.93 1.58
CA TYR A 39 -17.98 -11.48 1.44
C TYR A 39 -16.85 -10.73 2.15
N GLY A 40 -15.84 -11.43 2.62
CA GLY A 40 -14.74 -10.84 3.38
C GLY A 40 -13.82 -9.95 2.54
N PRO A 41 -12.84 -9.32 3.19
CA PRO A 41 -11.89 -8.41 2.55
C PRO A 41 -10.87 -9.11 1.65
N GLY A 42 -10.82 -10.44 1.65
CA GLY A 42 -9.90 -11.23 0.84
C GLY A 42 -10.55 -11.91 -0.36
N VAL A 43 -11.77 -11.55 -0.71
CA VAL A 43 -12.46 -12.11 -1.88
C VAL A 43 -11.82 -11.55 -3.16
N PRO A 44 -11.46 -12.40 -4.15
CA PRO A 44 -10.87 -11.95 -5.40
C PRO A 44 -11.77 -10.95 -6.14
N GLY A 45 -11.15 -10.02 -6.88
CA GLY A 45 -11.87 -9.07 -7.75
C GLY A 45 -12.48 -7.86 -7.05
N ILE A 46 -12.26 -7.67 -5.75
CA ILE A 46 -12.67 -6.44 -5.06
C ILE A 46 -11.56 -5.39 -5.12
N ASN A 47 -11.94 -4.13 -5.29
CA ASN A 47 -10.95 -3.05 -5.23
C ASN A 47 -10.47 -2.81 -3.79
N ALA A 48 -9.27 -2.24 -3.63
CA ALA A 48 -8.65 -2.04 -2.33
C ALA A 48 -9.48 -1.16 -1.38
N LYS A 49 -10.20 -0.16 -1.89
CA LYS A 49 -11.06 0.71 -1.07
C LYS A 49 -12.21 -0.07 -0.45
N GLU A 50 -12.87 -0.89 -1.25
CA GLU A 50 -13.93 -1.77 -0.79
C GLU A 50 -13.39 -2.81 0.20
N ALA A 51 -12.22 -3.38 -0.07
CA ALA A 51 -11.57 -4.32 0.83
C ALA A 51 -11.26 -3.72 2.21
N VAL A 52 -10.79 -2.48 2.26
CA VAL A 52 -10.57 -1.75 3.54
C VAL A 52 -11.87 -1.56 4.32
N VAL A 53 -12.97 -1.19 3.64
CA VAL A 53 -14.29 -1.03 4.29
C VAL A 53 -14.77 -2.37 4.84
N ARG A 54 -14.66 -3.44 4.06
CA ARG A 54 -15.03 -4.81 4.50
C ARG A 54 -14.15 -5.27 5.65
N LEU A 55 -12.84 -5.02 5.58
CA LEU A 55 -11.91 -5.35 6.65
C LEU A 55 -12.30 -4.72 7.98
N LYS A 56 -12.64 -3.43 7.97
CA LYS A 56 -13.11 -2.73 9.17
C LYS A 56 -14.37 -3.38 9.72
N ARG A 57 -15.38 -3.58 8.88
CA ARG A 57 -16.65 -4.21 9.27
C ARG A 57 -16.45 -5.59 9.89
N PHE A 58 -15.67 -6.46 9.26
CA PHE A 58 -15.42 -7.81 9.78
C PHE A 58 -14.56 -7.82 11.04
N LYS A 59 -13.68 -6.82 11.21
CA LYS A 59 -12.94 -6.63 12.46
C LYS A 59 -13.86 -6.24 13.63
N ASP A 60 -14.73 -5.26 13.39
CA ASP A 60 -15.68 -4.80 14.42
C ASP A 60 -16.60 -5.96 14.85
N GLU A 61 -17.08 -6.75 13.90
CA GLU A 61 -17.91 -7.93 14.17
C GLU A 61 -17.11 -9.03 14.89
N TYR A 62 -15.85 -9.28 14.47
CA TYR A 62 -14.97 -10.20 15.16
C TYR A 62 -14.75 -9.82 16.63
N GLU A 63 -14.53 -8.55 16.95
CA GLU A 63 -14.31 -8.08 18.31
C GLU A 63 -15.54 -8.35 19.21
N ILE A 64 -16.74 -8.21 18.68
CA ILE A 64 -17.98 -8.54 19.40
C ILE A 64 -18.03 -10.04 19.72
N LEU A 65 -17.71 -10.88 18.73
CA LEU A 65 -17.70 -12.34 18.92
C LEU A 65 -16.59 -12.79 19.88
N ASP A 66 -15.40 -12.18 19.81
CA ASP A 66 -14.28 -12.52 20.69
C ASP A 66 -14.60 -12.17 22.16
N ARG A 67 -15.26 -11.04 22.42
CA ARG A 67 -15.76 -10.69 23.77
C ARG A 67 -16.81 -11.69 24.27
N LYS A 68 -17.77 -12.11 23.41
CA LYS A 68 -18.73 -13.15 23.76
C LYS A 68 -18.05 -14.47 24.11
N ARG A 69 -17.04 -14.87 23.29
CA ARG A 69 -16.23 -16.06 23.54
C ARG A 69 -15.58 -16.05 24.91
N GLU A 70 -15.02 -14.91 25.33
CA GLU A 70 -14.41 -14.76 26.66
C GLU A 70 -15.43 -14.88 27.78
N VAL A 71 -16.60 -14.26 27.62
CA VAL A 71 -17.69 -14.36 28.60
C VAL A 71 -18.16 -15.80 28.76
N PHE A 72 -18.41 -16.50 27.63
CA PHE A 72 -18.84 -17.90 27.67
C PHE A 72 -17.77 -18.82 28.24
N GLY A 73 -16.49 -18.60 27.89
CA GLY A 73 -15.37 -19.33 28.46
C GLY A 73 -15.25 -19.15 29.99
N GLY A 74 -15.48 -17.94 30.50
CA GLY A 74 -15.57 -17.69 31.93
C GLY A 74 -16.74 -18.42 32.60
N GLY A 75 -17.89 -18.48 31.95
CA GLY A 75 -19.05 -19.25 32.39
C GLY A 75 -18.78 -20.77 32.40
N GLU A 76 -18.15 -21.29 31.35
CA GLU A 76 -17.75 -22.70 31.27
C GLU A 76 -16.81 -23.10 32.40
N ASP A 77 -15.83 -22.25 32.72
CA ASP A 77 -14.91 -22.47 33.85
C ASP A 77 -15.66 -22.46 35.19
N LEU A 78 -16.57 -21.49 35.40
CA LEU A 78 -17.35 -21.37 36.62
C LEU A 78 -18.17 -22.62 36.93
N PHE A 79 -18.75 -23.23 35.88
CA PHE A 79 -19.57 -24.43 36.04
C PHE A 79 -18.78 -25.73 35.80
N ALA A 80 -17.45 -25.67 35.77
CA ALA A 80 -16.57 -26.81 35.49
C ALA A 80 -16.99 -27.60 34.24
N ILE A 81 -17.35 -26.87 33.17
CA ILE A 81 -17.62 -27.40 31.84
C ILE A 81 -16.33 -27.30 31.01
N ARG A 82 -16.07 -28.30 30.17
CA ARG A 82 -14.95 -28.21 29.24
C ARG A 82 -15.13 -27.01 28.30
N ARG A 83 -14.09 -26.16 28.20
CA ARG A 83 -14.10 -25.00 27.29
C ARG A 83 -14.36 -25.45 25.85
N THR A 84 -15.25 -24.75 25.20
CA THR A 84 -15.57 -24.92 23.80
C THR A 84 -14.45 -24.38 22.93
N ASP A 85 -14.07 -25.11 21.90
CA ASP A 85 -13.08 -24.68 20.91
C ASP A 85 -13.75 -23.88 19.78
N TYR A 86 -13.16 -22.73 19.47
CA TYR A 86 -13.57 -21.82 18.40
C TYR A 86 -12.43 -21.65 17.38
N SER A 87 -11.92 -22.74 16.84
CA SER A 87 -10.79 -22.78 15.90
C SER A 87 -11.01 -21.88 14.66
N GLU A 88 -12.26 -21.78 14.18
CA GLU A 88 -12.63 -20.90 13.06
C GLU A 88 -12.48 -19.42 13.42
N LEU A 89 -12.80 -19.02 14.64
CA LEU A 89 -12.63 -17.66 15.12
C LEU A 89 -11.14 -17.31 15.22
N VAL A 90 -10.33 -18.24 15.75
CA VAL A 90 -8.86 -18.09 15.82
C VAL A 90 -8.25 -17.96 14.43
N LYS A 91 -8.71 -18.78 13.47
CA LYS A 91 -8.27 -18.69 12.07
C LYS A 91 -8.63 -17.34 11.45
N THR A 92 -9.86 -16.90 11.64
CA THR A 92 -10.32 -15.60 11.11
C THR A 92 -9.55 -14.42 11.71
N LYS A 93 -9.20 -14.48 13.00
CA LYS A 93 -8.33 -13.48 13.65
C LYS A 93 -7.00 -13.32 12.95
N LYS A 94 -6.35 -14.46 12.66
CA LYS A 94 -5.05 -14.45 11.96
C LYS A 94 -5.18 -13.87 10.57
N GLU A 95 -6.19 -14.25 9.81
CA GLU A 95 -6.45 -13.74 8.46
C GLU A 95 -6.75 -12.23 8.47
N LEU A 96 -7.60 -11.75 9.39
CA LEU A 96 -7.87 -10.32 9.58
C LEU A 96 -6.61 -9.54 9.96
N GLY A 97 -5.74 -10.11 10.79
CA GLY A 97 -4.45 -9.51 11.16
C GLY A 97 -3.51 -9.36 9.96
N LEU A 98 -3.40 -10.40 9.14
CA LEU A 98 -2.59 -10.39 7.92
C LEU A 98 -3.10 -9.35 6.92
N LEU A 99 -4.41 -9.32 6.67
CA LEU A 99 -5.03 -8.34 5.78
C LEU A 99 -4.89 -6.91 6.28
N SER A 100 -4.92 -6.71 7.60
CA SER A 100 -4.68 -5.39 8.17
C SER A 100 -3.29 -4.86 7.86
N MET A 101 -2.27 -5.71 7.92
CA MET A 101 -0.90 -5.31 7.58
C MET A 101 -0.79 -4.96 6.09
N LEU A 102 -1.41 -5.75 5.21
CA LEU A 102 -1.41 -5.51 3.78
C LEU A 102 -2.14 -4.20 3.43
N TYR A 103 -3.37 -4.03 3.89
CA TYR A 103 -4.17 -2.85 3.53
C TYR A 103 -3.72 -1.56 4.23
N SER A 104 -3.04 -1.64 5.39
CA SER A 104 -2.36 -0.48 5.96
C SER A 104 -1.26 0.02 5.03
N LEU A 105 -0.40 -0.88 4.57
CA LEU A 105 0.65 -0.52 3.61
C LEU A 105 0.06 -0.02 2.28
N TYR A 106 -1.01 -0.66 1.79
CA TYR A 106 -1.71 -0.25 0.57
C TYR A 106 -2.25 1.19 0.69
N SER A 107 -2.80 1.55 1.84
CA SER A 107 -3.28 2.91 2.12
C SER A 107 -2.14 3.92 2.15
N ASP A 108 -1.05 3.61 2.87
CA ASP A 108 0.12 4.48 2.97
C ASP A 108 0.73 4.77 1.59
N VAL A 109 0.88 3.73 0.76
CA VAL A 109 1.37 3.84 -0.61
C VAL A 109 0.41 4.65 -1.47
N GLY A 110 -0.89 4.37 -1.40
CA GLY A 110 -1.92 5.07 -2.16
C GLY A 110 -1.97 6.58 -1.85
N GLU A 111 -1.84 6.95 -0.59
CA GLU A 111 -1.78 8.35 -0.16
C GLU A 111 -0.52 9.06 -0.66
N ALA A 112 0.64 8.42 -0.52
CA ALA A 112 1.90 8.94 -1.03
C ALA A 112 1.86 9.13 -2.55
N MET A 113 1.42 8.10 -3.30
CA MET A 113 1.31 8.17 -4.77
C MET A 113 0.32 9.25 -5.22
N THR A 114 -0.80 9.43 -4.49
CA THR A 114 -1.77 10.48 -4.80
C THR A 114 -1.15 11.86 -4.57
N THR A 115 -0.39 12.03 -3.52
CA THR A 115 0.32 13.26 -3.20
C THR A 115 1.37 13.57 -4.28
N TYR A 116 2.22 12.60 -4.63
CA TYR A 116 3.27 12.77 -5.63
C TYR A 116 2.71 13.08 -7.03
N LYS A 117 1.62 12.43 -7.44
CA LYS A 117 0.93 12.72 -8.72
C LYS A 117 0.48 14.18 -8.84
N ASN A 118 0.21 14.85 -7.73
CA ASN A 118 -0.20 16.25 -7.71
C ASN A 118 0.96 17.25 -7.64
N TYR A 119 2.19 16.79 -7.40
CA TYR A 119 3.36 17.67 -7.42
C TYR A 119 3.53 18.27 -8.81
N VAL A 120 3.83 19.57 -8.85
CA VAL A 120 4.31 20.24 -10.05
C VAL A 120 5.79 19.92 -10.25
N TRP A 121 6.29 20.09 -11.47
CA TRP A 121 7.67 19.69 -11.81
C TRP A 121 8.74 20.36 -10.93
N ALA A 122 8.55 21.64 -10.59
CA ALA A 122 9.43 22.32 -9.64
C ALA A 122 9.53 21.61 -8.29
N GLN A 123 8.42 21.09 -7.76
CA GLN A 123 8.41 20.29 -6.52
C GLN A 123 9.04 18.92 -6.70
N VAL A 124 8.85 18.31 -7.87
CA VAL A 124 9.46 17.00 -8.18
C VAL A 124 10.99 17.13 -8.16
N THR A 125 11.56 18.15 -8.81
CA THR A 125 13.01 18.36 -8.85
C THR A 125 13.61 18.58 -7.46
N GLU A 126 12.87 19.21 -6.55
CA GLU A 126 13.32 19.44 -5.17
C GLU A 126 13.19 18.19 -4.28
N GLN A 127 12.21 17.32 -4.54
CA GLN A 127 11.82 16.26 -3.61
C GLN A 127 12.05 14.84 -4.15
N VAL A 128 12.60 14.68 -5.35
CA VAL A 128 12.77 13.37 -6.00
C VAL A 128 13.62 12.40 -5.17
N GLU A 129 14.64 12.89 -4.47
CA GLU A 129 15.45 12.05 -3.58
C GLU A 129 14.62 11.54 -2.39
N GLN A 130 13.86 12.43 -1.74
CA GLN A 130 12.98 12.04 -0.63
C GLN A 130 11.87 11.08 -1.08
N MET A 131 11.32 11.28 -2.28
CA MET A 131 10.37 10.35 -2.89
C MET A 131 11.00 8.97 -3.07
N SER A 132 12.25 8.92 -3.57
CA SER A 132 13.00 7.68 -3.76
C SER A 132 13.22 6.92 -2.45
N GLU A 133 13.65 7.60 -1.40
CA GLU A 133 13.81 7.01 -0.07
C GLU A 133 12.49 6.45 0.48
N THR A 134 11.41 7.23 0.36
CA THR A 134 10.09 6.81 0.84
C THR A 134 9.58 5.56 0.12
N VAL A 135 9.72 5.50 -1.20
CA VAL A 135 9.27 4.36 -2.00
C VAL A 135 10.16 3.13 -1.73
N ALA A 136 11.47 3.30 -1.50
CA ALA A 136 12.36 2.22 -1.07
C ALA A 136 11.95 1.63 0.30
N ILE A 137 11.46 2.48 1.22
CA ILE A 137 10.89 2.03 2.49
C ILE A 137 9.62 1.21 2.25
N PHE A 138 8.74 1.64 1.35
CA PHE A 138 7.54 0.89 0.98
C PHE A 138 7.88 -0.47 0.38
N ASP A 139 8.85 -0.56 -0.53
CA ASP A 139 9.33 -1.83 -1.08
C ASP A 139 9.85 -2.76 0.02
N THR A 140 10.66 -2.23 0.92
CA THR A 140 11.17 -2.99 2.07
C THR A 140 10.04 -3.50 2.97
N ARG A 141 9.03 -2.68 3.26
CA ARG A 141 7.85 -3.08 4.03
C ARG A 141 7.03 -4.13 3.30
N CYS A 142 6.84 -3.99 1.98
CA CYS A 142 6.12 -4.94 1.14
C CYS A 142 6.80 -6.32 1.14
N ARG A 143 8.11 -6.36 0.96
CA ARG A 143 8.90 -7.62 1.00
C ARG A 143 8.89 -8.30 2.36
N LYS A 144 8.75 -7.55 3.45
CA LYS A 144 8.66 -8.07 4.83
C LYS A 144 7.27 -8.62 5.17
N LEU A 145 6.25 -8.40 4.36
CA LEU A 145 4.94 -8.98 4.58
C LEU A 145 5.01 -10.52 4.58
N PRO A 146 4.18 -11.20 5.40
CA PRO A 146 4.15 -12.65 5.47
C PRO A 146 3.93 -13.31 4.11
N ARG A 147 4.61 -14.43 3.87
CA ARG A 147 4.54 -15.16 2.58
C ARG A 147 3.11 -15.59 2.22
N SER A 148 2.28 -15.85 3.22
CA SER A 148 0.86 -16.22 3.02
C SER A 148 0.01 -15.13 2.37
N LEU A 149 0.50 -13.89 2.28
CA LEU A 149 -0.19 -12.81 1.59
C LEU A 149 0.17 -12.72 0.10
N ARG A 150 1.23 -13.40 -0.34
CA ARG A 150 1.71 -13.31 -1.73
C ARG A 150 0.76 -13.89 -2.76
N ASP A 151 -0.09 -14.82 -2.34
CA ASP A 151 -1.12 -15.43 -3.20
C ASP A 151 -2.36 -14.54 -3.37
N TRP A 152 -2.37 -13.38 -2.73
CA TRP A 152 -3.48 -12.45 -2.77
C TRP A 152 -3.27 -11.39 -3.86
N GLU A 153 -4.28 -11.19 -4.70
CA GLU A 153 -4.27 -10.22 -5.80
C GLU A 153 -3.85 -8.82 -5.33
N ALA A 154 -4.39 -8.36 -4.19
CA ALA A 154 -4.02 -7.07 -3.60
C ALA A 154 -2.53 -6.94 -3.25
N TYR A 155 -1.83 -8.03 -2.91
CA TYR A 155 -0.38 -8.00 -2.71
C TYR A 155 0.36 -7.83 -4.04
N SER A 156 -0.04 -8.58 -5.06
CA SER A 156 0.57 -8.49 -6.39
C SER A 156 0.43 -7.08 -6.97
N ASP A 157 -0.79 -6.51 -6.87
CA ASP A 157 -1.07 -5.15 -7.33
C ASP A 157 -0.24 -4.10 -6.59
N LEU A 158 -0.14 -4.21 -5.25
CA LEU A 158 0.66 -3.31 -4.44
C LEU A 158 2.14 -3.41 -4.78
N SER A 159 2.66 -4.63 -4.89
CA SER A 159 4.05 -4.89 -5.24
C SER A 159 4.40 -4.33 -6.62
N GLN A 160 3.50 -4.49 -7.59
CA GLN A 160 3.69 -3.97 -8.94
C GLN A 160 3.69 -2.44 -8.95
N GLN A 161 2.73 -1.80 -8.26
CA GLN A 161 2.69 -0.32 -8.16
C GLN A 161 3.96 0.26 -7.56
N ILE A 162 4.49 -0.37 -6.50
CA ILE A 162 5.75 0.05 -5.89
C ILE A 162 6.92 -0.14 -6.86
N SER A 163 6.98 -1.28 -7.55
CA SER A 163 8.04 -1.59 -8.52
C SER A 163 8.04 -0.60 -9.68
N ASP A 164 6.88 -0.36 -10.30
CA ASP A 164 6.74 0.57 -11.42
C ASP A 164 7.20 1.98 -11.02
N PHE A 165 6.86 2.41 -9.81
CA PHE A 165 7.28 3.73 -9.35
C PHE A 165 8.77 3.80 -9.05
N LEU A 166 9.38 2.73 -8.49
CA LEU A 166 10.83 2.63 -8.30
C LEU A 166 11.59 2.68 -9.63
N GLU A 167 11.02 2.16 -10.70
CA GLU A 167 11.63 2.21 -12.03
C GLU A 167 11.52 3.59 -12.69
N VAL A 168 10.47 4.35 -12.36
CA VAL A 168 10.29 5.73 -12.87
C VAL A 168 11.19 6.73 -12.16
N LEU A 169 11.43 6.57 -10.86
CA LEU A 169 12.19 7.54 -10.07
C LEU A 169 13.57 7.90 -10.64
N PRO A 170 14.42 6.97 -11.10
CA PRO A 170 15.68 7.29 -11.74
C PRO A 170 15.50 8.17 -12.99
N LEU A 171 14.46 7.92 -13.80
CA LEU A 171 14.16 8.75 -14.97
C LEU A 171 13.78 10.17 -14.58
N LEU A 172 13.00 10.32 -13.50
CA LEU A 172 12.66 11.65 -12.96
C LEU A 172 13.89 12.37 -12.44
N GLN A 173 14.83 11.67 -11.80
CA GLN A 173 16.11 12.24 -11.35
C GLN A 173 16.95 12.73 -12.54
N GLU A 174 17.07 11.93 -13.58
CA GLU A 174 17.79 12.32 -14.79
C GLU A 174 17.13 13.52 -15.49
N LEU A 175 15.82 13.52 -15.65
CA LEU A 175 15.07 14.61 -16.26
C LEU A 175 15.06 15.92 -15.40
N SER A 176 15.36 15.81 -14.11
CA SER A 176 15.42 16.98 -13.21
C SER A 176 16.76 17.71 -13.25
N LYS A 177 17.75 17.20 -13.98
CA LYS A 177 19.06 17.85 -14.11
C LYS A 177 19.01 19.14 -14.92
N ASP A 178 19.89 20.08 -14.58
CA ASP A 178 20.03 21.38 -15.29
C ASP A 178 20.44 21.24 -16.77
N SER A 179 20.96 20.07 -17.16
CA SER A 179 21.28 19.74 -18.56
C SER A 179 20.06 19.63 -19.46
N ILE A 180 18.88 19.34 -18.87
CA ILE A 180 17.63 19.16 -19.60
C ILE A 180 17.03 20.52 -19.98
N GLN A 181 16.90 20.76 -21.28
CA GLN A 181 16.35 21.97 -21.89
C GLN A 181 15.06 21.66 -22.66
N ASN A 182 14.34 22.71 -23.09
CA ASN A 182 13.07 22.56 -23.81
C ASN A 182 13.15 21.66 -25.06
N ARG A 183 14.29 21.64 -25.75
CA ARG A 183 14.51 20.73 -26.89
C ARG A 183 14.46 19.25 -26.49
N HIS A 184 15.08 18.89 -25.35
CA HIS A 184 15.08 17.53 -24.85
C HIS A 184 13.68 17.11 -24.39
N TRP A 185 12.91 18.02 -23.81
CA TRP A 185 11.48 17.77 -23.54
C TRP A 185 10.67 17.50 -24.83
N SER A 186 11.02 18.17 -25.93
CA SER A 186 10.38 17.88 -27.24
C SER A 186 10.73 16.47 -27.73
N GLU A 187 11.95 15.99 -27.48
CA GLU A 187 12.38 14.62 -27.79
C GLU A 187 11.66 13.61 -26.91
N VAL A 188 11.51 13.87 -25.61
CA VAL A 188 10.73 13.03 -24.67
C VAL A 188 9.26 12.95 -25.10
N MET A 189 8.65 14.07 -25.51
CA MET A 189 7.28 14.07 -26.04
C MET A 189 7.16 13.25 -27.33
N ALA A 190 8.15 13.32 -28.19
CA ALA A 190 8.19 12.51 -29.42
C ALA A 190 8.33 11.01 -29.12
N ALA A 191 9.21 10.63 -28.19
CA ALA A 191 9.43 9.25 -27.76
C ALA A 191 8.17 8.64 -27.09
N THR A 192 7.52 9.40 -26.20
CA THR A 192 6.31 8.93 -25.51
C THR A 192 5.03 9.03 -26.37
N GLY A 193 5.08 9.73 -27.49
CA GLY A 193 3.90 10.01 -28.33
C GLY A 193 2.87 10.93 -27.65
N THR A 194 3.25 11.62 -26.57
CA THR A 194 2.36 12.50 -25.79
C THR A 194 2.86 13.95 -25.88
N THR A 195 1.93 14.89 -25.88
CA THR A 195 2.25 16.32 -25.87
C THR A 195 1.78 16.95 -24.56
N PHE A 196 2.65 17.70 -23.92
CA PHE A 196 2.34 18.43 -22.70
C PHE A 196 3.10 19.77 -22.66
N HIS A 197 2.58 20.72 -21.90
CA HIS A 197 3.24 22.01 -21.71
C HIS A 197 4.33 21.88 -20.64
N VAL A 198 5.55 22.29 -20.98
CA VAL A 198 6.71 22.22 -20.08
C VAL A 198 6.84 23.54 -19.33
N ASP A 199 5.99 23.75 -18.33
CA ASP A 199 6.15 24.79 -17.33
C ASP A 199 6.40 24.13 -15.96
N PRO A 200 7.51 24.42 -15.29
CA PRO A 200 7.82 23.82 -13.99
C PRO A 200 6.75 24.02 -12.92
N ASN A 201 5.94 25.08 -13.04
CA ASN A 201 4.88 25.39 -12.08
C ASN A 201 3.50 24.82 -12.46
N GLU A 202 3.35 24.32 -13.68
CA GLU A 202 2.08 23.79 -14.19
C GLU A 202 2.14 22.29 -14.50
N LEU A 203 3.30 21.80 -14.98
CA LEU A 203 3.50 20.41 -15.35
C LEU A 203 3.42 19.52 -14.12
N LYS A 204 2.37 18.72 -13.99
CA LYS A 204 2.19 17.78 -12.89
C LYS A 204 2.89 16.45 -13.17
N LEU A 205 3.43 15.84 -12.12
CA LEU A 205 4.01 14.50 -12.21
C LEU A 205 3.03 13.47 -12.80
N LYS A 206 1.75 13.62 -12.49
CA LYS A 206 0.70 12.77 -13.09
C LYS A 206 0.78 12.74 -14.61
N THR A 207 0.99 13.87 -15.25
CA THR A 207 1.07 13.96 -16.73
C THR A 207 2.22 13.12 -17.28
N LEU A 208 3.37 13.14 -16.60
CA LEU A 208 4.53 12.34 -16.98
C LEU A 208 4.30 10.84 -16.74
N LEU A 209 3.68 10.47 -15.63
CA LEU A 209 3.34 9.08 -15.33
C LEU A 209 2.31 8.51 -16.33
N ASP A 210 1.32 9.32 -16.72
CA ASP A 210 0.29 8.92 -17.69
C ASP A 210 0.87 8.82 -19.12
N ALA A 211 2.04 9.40 -19.39
CA ALA A 211 2.78 9.28 -20.66
C ALA A 211 3.53 7.96 -20.84
N ASN A 212 3.36 6.98 -19.93
CA ASN A 212 3.97 5.65 -20.00
C ASN A 212 5.50 5.66 -20.26
N MET A 213 6.23 6.52 -19.54
CA MET A 213 7.68 6.71 -19.70
C MET A 213 8.48 5.40 -19.61
N LEU A 214 7.99 4.40 -18.86
CA LEU A 214 8.66 3.10 -18.71
C LEU A 214 8.72 2.31 -20.01
N THR A 215 7.78 2.49 -20.93
CA THR A 215 7.79 1.78 -22.22
C THR A 215 8.89 2.27 -23.16
N VAL A 216 9.37 3.50 -22.96
CA VAL A 216 10.42 4.17 -23.74
C VAL A 216 11.60 4.57 -22.86
N LYS A 217 11.84 3.80 -21.80
CA LYS A 217 12.85 4.09 -20.79
C LYS A 217 14.25 4.29 -21.40
N GLU A 218 14.69 3.36 -22.26
CA GLU A 218 15.99 3.41 -22.89
C GLU A 218 16.17 4.67 -23.75
N GLU A 219 15.11 5.06 -24.49
CA GLU A 219 15.13 6.28 -25.31
C GLU A 219 15.25 7.54 -24.44
N ILE A 220 14.55 7.58 -23.30
CA ILE A 220 14.65 8.71 -22.35
C ILE A 220 16.04 8.79 -21.71
N GLU A 221 16.63 7.66 -21.33
CA GLU A 221 18.00 7.59 -20.82
C GLU A 221 19.02 8.09 -21.85
N GLU A 222 18.88 7.74 -23.13
CA GLU A 222 19.71 8.26 -24.22
C GLU A 222 19.56 9.78 -24.40
N ILE A 223 18.34 10.32 -24.30
CA ILE A 223 18.08 11.77 -24.35
C ILE A 223 18.79 12.48 -23.19
N CYS A 224 18.71 11.93 -21.97
CA CYS A 224 19.36 12.51 -20.79
C CYS A 224 20.90 12.47 -20.92
N ASP A 225 21.45 11.36 -21.36
CA ASP A 225 22.87 11.22 -21.64
C ASP A 225 23.37 12.21 -22.71
N SER A 226 22.59 12.41 -23.76
CA SER A 226 22.87 13.41 -24.80
C SER A 226 22.86 14.83 -24.23
N ALA A 227 21.88 15.15 -23.40
CA ALA A 227 21.77 16.44 -22.72
C ALA A 227 22.99 16.75 -21.85
N ASP A 228 23.44 15.78 -21.04
CA ASP A 228 24.61 15.90 -20.19
C ASP A 228 25.89 16.15 -21.01
N LYS A 229 26.09 15.40 -22.10
CA LYS A 229 27.22 15.60 -23.01
C LYS A 229 27.20 16.98 -23.66
N GLN A 230 26.03 17.44 -24.11
CA GLN A 230 25.87 18.77 -24.72
C GLN A 230 26.15 19.89 -23.72
N MET A 231 25.71 19.74 -22.47
CA MET A 231 25.99 20.71 -21.40
C MET A 231 27.49 20.79 -21.12
N GLN A 232 28.19 19.64 -21.02
CA GLN A 232 29.64 19.60 -20.81
C GLN A 232 30.42 20.29 -21.95
N ILE A 233 29.98 20.06 -23.21
CA ILE A 233 30.57 20.75 -24.36
C ILE A 233 30.35 22.25 -24.27
N SER A 234 29.11 22.67 -23.91
CA SER A 234 28.77 24.10 -23.77
C SER A 234 29.62 24.78 -22.71
N ILE A 235 29.83 24.15 -21.56
CA ILE A 235 30.69 24.67 -20.49
C ILE A 235 32.14 24.82 -20.98
N LYS A 236 32.68 23.81 -21.65
CA LYS A 236 34.03 23.87 -22.23
C LYS A 236 34.16 24.99 -23.27
N MET A 237 33.14 25.17 -24.10
CA MET A 237 33.13 26.24 -25.10
C MET A 237 33.13 27.64 -24.44
N VAL A 238 32.40 27.84 -23.34
CA VAL A 238 32.39 29.09 -22.59
C VAL A 238 33.78 29.38 -21.98
N ASP A 239 34.42 28.36 -21.39
CA ASP A 239 35.76 28.46 -20.83
C ASP A 239 36.81 28.84 -21.92
N VAL A 240 36.76 28.15 -23.06
CA VAL A 240 37.63 28.45 -24.20
C VAL A 240 37.40 29.88 -24.70
N LYS A 241 36.14 30.29 -24.91
CA LYS A 241 35.82 31.66 -25.33
C LYS A 241 36.32 32.68 -24.32
N GLY A 242 36.19 32.45 -23.00
CA GLY A 242 36.71 33.31 -21.95
C GLY A 242 38.23 33.44 -22.01
N LYS A 243 38.95 32.33 -22.20
CA LYS A 243 40.43 32.34 -22.37
C LYS A 243 40.85 33.10 -23.63
N TRP A 244 40.17 32.94 -24.75
CA TRP A 244 40.44 33.67 -25.98
C TRP A 244 40.15 35.17 -25.86
N ALA A 245 39.11 35.54 -25.10
CA ALA A 245 38.79 36.97 -24.87
C ALA A 245 39.85 37.69 -24.05
N ILE A 246 40.61 36.98 -23.24
CA ILE A 246 41.68 37.52 -22.38
C ILE A 246 43.06 37.40 -23.06
N ALA A 247 43.19 36.52 -24.03
CA ALA A 247 44.46 36.37 -24.77
C ALA A 247 44.75 37.64 -25.59
N ALA A 248 45.71 38.42 -25.16
CA ALA A 248 46.26 39.51 -25.96
C ALA A 248 47.06 38.87 -27.10
N PHE A 249 46.71 39.20 -28.34
CA PHE A 249 47.52 38.89 -29.48
C PHE A 249 48.65 39.91 -29.47
N GLU A 250 49.88 39.49 -29.11
CA GLU A 250 51.07 40.23 -29.38
C GLU A 250 51.44 40.17 -30.88
#